data_b6060d0b7a88bb88b69cfc5a467e32c1
#
_entry.id   b6060d0b7a88bb88b69cfc5a467e32c1
#
_cell.length_a   1.000
_cell.length_b   1.000
_cell.length_c   1.000
_cell.angle_alpha   90.00
_cell.angle_beta   90.00
_cell.angle_gamma   90.00
#
_symmetry.space_group_name_H-M   'P 1'
#
loop_
_entity.id
_entity.type
_entity.pdbx_description
1 polymer ?
#
loop_
_entity_poly.entity_id
_entity_poly.type
_entity_poly.pdbx_seq_one_letter_code
_entity_poly.pdbx_strand_id
1 'polypeptide(L)'
;KIILKKRKKIFLEDTRYYVEDIRKNVVDKFGFDRVYKQGFNIKTPLNLNLQNIATQVLRNGLITYDKRKGWRGPLGNKKVSQNWEKDESLKKFRLEKSINWELAIVKKIDQFSIDIETEKKIIGKINYENISWTKKEFNELVNIGDIIYVKKLNKNIYVLKQLPKVN
;
A
#
# COMPACT_ATOMS: atom_id res chain seq x y z
N LYS A 1 -6.15 44.58 8.70
CA LYS A 1 -6.69 43.32 8.15
C LYS A 1 -5.82 42.17 8.69
N ILE A 2 -6.40 41.32 9.54
CA ILE A 2 -5.67 40.17 10.13
C ILE A 2 -5.61 39.08 9.07
N ILE A 3 -4.41 38.71 8.63
CA ILE A 3 -4.22 37.62 7.66
C ILE A 3 -3.98 36.33 8.45
N LEU A 4 -4.98 35.45 8.47
CA LEU A 4 -4.87 34.13 9.09
C LEU A 4 -3.99 33.22 8.21
N LYS A 5 -2.83 32.86 8.70
CA LYS A 5 -1.97 31.85 8.07
C LYS A 5 -2.55 30.45 8.31
N LYS A 6 -2.90 29.75 7.24
CA LYS A 6 -3.31 28.35 7.31
C LYS A 6 -2.21 27.51 7.97
N ARG A 7 -2.50 26.88 9.10
CA ARG A 7 -1.54 26.01 9.80
C ARG A 7 -1.22 24.81 8.91
N LYS A 8 0.03 24.68 8.48
CA LYS A 8 0.49 23.45 7.82
C LYS A 8 0.45 22.30 8.83
N LYS A 9 -0.51 21.39 8.67
CA LYS A 9 -0.48 20.12 9.40
C LYS A 9 0.63 19.26 8.81
N ILE A 10 1.79 19.25 9.42
CA ILE A 10 2.86 18.31 9.10
C ILE A 10 2.55 17.01 9.85
N PHE A 11 1.65 16.20 9.27
CA PHE A 11 1.49 14.82 9.70
C PHE A 11 2.36 13.95 8.80
N LEU A 12 3.40 13.40 9.37
CA LEU A 12 4.16 12.32 8.75
C LEU A 12 3.33 11.04 8.91
N GLU A 13 2.87 10.47 7.81
CA GLU A 13 1.97 9.30 7.81
C GLU A 13 2.51 8.14 8.66
N ASP A 14 3.80 7.89 8.59
CA ASP A 14 4.47 6.80 9.32
C ASP A 14 4.57 7.03 10.85
N THR A 15 4.22 8.20 11.36
CA THR A 15 4.27 8.51 12.79
C THR A 15 2.90 8.55 13.46
N ARG A 16 1.81 8.32 12.73
CA ARG A 16 0.44 8.45 13.25
C ARG A 16 0.19 7.59 14.48
N TYR A 17 0.60 6.33 14.43
CA TYR A 17 0.42 5.40 15.56
C TYR A 17 1.20 5.86 16.80
N TYR A 18 2.44 6.27 16.60
CA TYR A 18 3.26 6.79 17.70
C TYR A 18 2.67 8.05 18.33
N VAL A 19 2.25 9.01 17.50
CA VAL A 19 1.62 10.26 17.98
C VAL A 19 0.30 9.96 18.70
N GLU A 20 -0.50 9.02 18.22
CA GLU A 20 -1.75 8.63 18.86
C GLU A 20 -1.52 7.91 20.20
N ASP A 21 -0.49 7.08 20.27
CA ASP A 21 -0.11 6.44 21.55
C ASP A 21 0.34 7.47 22.59
N ILE A 22 1.19 8.42 22.18
CA ILE A 22 1.58 9.55 23.06
C ILE A 22 0.35 10.35 23.48
N ARG A 23 -0.57 10.65 22.56
CA ARG A 23 -1.79 11.39 22.87
C ARG A 23 -2.61 10.68 23.94
N LYS A 24 -2.83 9.37 23.82
CA LYS A 24 -3.55 8.55 24.80
C LYS A 24 -2.87 8.60 26.16
N ASN A 25 -1.58 8.31 26.21
CA ASN A 25 -0.81 8.31 27.44
C ASN A 25 -0.84 9.67 28.17
N VAL A 26 -0.81 10.78 27.41
CA VAL A 26 -0.87 12.13 27.98
C VAL A 26 -2.27 12.45 28.49
N VAL A 27 -3.31 12.06 27.75
CA VAL A 27 -4.71 12.24 28.19
C VAL A 27 -4.99 11.42 29.45
N ASP A 28 -4.55 10.18 29.51
CA ASP A 28 -4.72 9.30 30.67
C ASP A 28 -4.02 9.85 31.90
N LYS A 29 -2.83 10.46 31.73
CA LYS A 29 -2.04 11.01 32.83
C LYS A 29 -2.52 12.38 33.33
N PHE A 30 -2.97 13.25 32.42
CA PHE A 30 -3.27 14.65 32.75
C PHE A 30 -4.74 15.04 32.60
N GLY A 31 -5.56 14.17 32.04
CA GLY A 31 -6.97 14.41 31.75
C GLY A 31 -7.21 15.17 30.44
N PHE A 32 -8.35 14.90 29.83
CA PHE A 32 -8.73 15.46 28.51
C PHE A 32 -8.76 17.00 28.51
N ASP A 33 -9.42 17.60 29.50
CA ASP A 33 -9.59 19.05 29.57
C ASP A 33 -8.26 19.80 29.69
N ARG A 34 -7.35 19.28 30.46
CA ARG A 34 -6.02 19.87 30.61
C ARG A 34 -5.21 19.81 29.34
N VAL A 35 -5.24 18.66 28.66
CA VAL A 35 -4.50 18.45 27.41
C VAL A 35 -5.00 19.35 26.28
N TYR A 36 -6.32 19.49 26.13
CA TYR A 36 -6.90 20.20 25.00
C TYR A 36 -7.20 21.69 25.24
N LYS A 37 -7.45 22.08 26.50
CA LYS A 37 -7.78 23.47 26.84
C LYS A 37 -6.56 24.31 27.24
N GLN A 38 -5.56 23.70 27.91
CA GLN A 38 -4.37 24.44 28.37
C GLN A 38 -3.20 24.39 27.40
N GLY A 39 -3.19 23.43 26.49
CA GLY A 39 -2.12 23.22 25.50
C GLY A 39 -0.87 22.58 26.11
N PHE A 40 -0.34 21.57 25.44
CA PHE A 40 0.89 20.88 25.84
C PHE A 40 1.92 20.96 24.72
N ASN A 41 3.17 21.20 25.11
CA ASN A 41 4.31 21.02 24.23
C ASN A 41 5.04 19.74 24.66
N ILE A 42 4.90 18.69 23.85
CA ILE A 42 5.41 17.37 24.18
C ILE A 42 6.64 17.11 23.29
N LYS A 43 7.80 16.98 23.93
CA LYS A 43 9.02 16.55 23.27
C LYS A 43 9.18 15.04 23.44
N THR A 44 9.42 14.34 22.34
CA THR A 44 9.59 12.90 22.34
C THR A 44 10.96 12.52 21.74
N PRO A 45 11.54 11.38 22.08
CA PRO A 45 12.80 10.90 21.51
C PRO A 45 12.64 10.29 20.10
N LEU A 46 11.50 10.51 19.43
CA LEU A 46 11.23 9.94 18.11
C LEU A 46 12.29 10.38 17.09
N ASN A 47 12.98 9.41 16.54
CA ASN A 47 13.86 9.58 15.39
C ASN A 47 13.14 9.14 14.12
N LEU A 48 12.84 10.07 13.21
CA LEU A 48 12.09 9.81 11.99
C LEU A 48 12.77 8.81 11.05
N ASN A 49 14.10 8.84 10.98
CA ASN A 49 14.84 7.91 10.13
C ASN A 49 14.74 6.48 10.68
N LEU A 50 14.89 6.30 11.98
CA LEU A 50 14.72 4.99 12.62
C LEU A 50 13.28 4.50 12.50
N GLN A 51 12.29 5.40 12.64
CA GLN A 51 10.88 5.06 12.45
C GLN A 51 10.60 4.55 11.02
N ASN A 52 11.14 5.23 10.00
CA ASN A 52 11.00 4.80 8.61
C ASN A 52 11.65 3.44 8.36
N ILE A 53 12.85 3.21 8.90
CA ILE A 53 13.55 1.92 8.80
C ILE A 53 12.71 0.82 9.46
N ALA A 54 12.25 1.04 10.68
CA ALA A 54 11.43 0.08 11.41
C ALA A 54 10.14 -0.28 10.65
N THR A 55 9.45 0.72 10.10
CA THR A 55 8.25 0.53 9.28
C THR A 55 8.55 -0.32 8.04
N GLN A 56 9.65 -0.05 7.34
CA GLN A 56 10.04 -0.82 6.16
C GLN A 56 10.41 -2.27 6.51
N VAL A 57 11.16 -2.47 7.57
CA VAL A 57 11.56 -3.81 8.04
C VAL A 57 10.34 -4.63 8.42
N LEU A 58 9.41 -4.05 9.18
CA LEU A 58 8.16 -4.72 9.56
C LEU A 58 7.33 -5.08 8.32
N ARG A 59 7.10 -4.14 7.40
CA ARG A 59 6.37 -4.38 6.15
C ARG A 59 7.00 -5.50 5.32
N ASN A 60 8.32 -5.48 5.16
CA ASN A 60 9.04 -6.50 4.42
C ASN A 60 8.95 -7.88 5.10
N GLY A 61 9.05 -7.93 6.42
CA GLY A 61 8.88 -9.15 7.21
C GLY A 61 7.48 -9.76 7.01
N LEU A 62 6.43 -8.92 7.11
CA LEU A 62 5.04 -9.35 6.88
C LEU A 62 4.83 -9.87 5.45
N ILE A 63 5.36 -9.17 4.44
CA ILE A 63 5.29 -9.60 3.04
C ILE A 63 5.99 -10.95 2.85
N THR A 64 7.18 -11.12 3.44
CA THR A 64 7.94 -12.36 3.33
C THR A 64 7.22 -13.52 4.02
N TYR A 65 6.65 -13.28 5.18
CA TYR A 65 5.83 -14.26 5.89
C TYR A 65 4.61 -14.67 5.08
N ASP A 66 3.89 -13.70 4.53
CA ASP A 66 2.67 -13.93 3.77
C ASP A 66 2.92 -14.70 2.46
N LYS A 67 4.02 -14.40 1.78
CA LYS A 67 4.44 -15.13 0.56
C LYS A 67 4.64 -16.62 0.81
N ARG A 68 5.08 -17.03 2.00
CA ARG A 68 5.22 -18.46 2.37
C ARG A 68 3.89 -19.19 2.41
N LYS A 69 2.79 -18.47 2.68
CA LYS A 69 1.42 -19.01 2.63
C LYS A 69 0.88 -19.15 1.20
N GLY A 70 1.59 -18.63 0.20
CA GLY A 70 1.23 -18.72 -1.20
C GLY A 70 0.29 -17.62 -1.69
N TRP A 71 -0.03 -17.70 -2.97
CA TRP A 71 -0.93 -16.77 -3.66
C TRP A 71 -2.39 -17.04 -3.30
N ARG A 72 -3.14 -16.00 -2.95
CA ARG A 72 -4.56 -16.06 -2.57
C ARG A 72 -5.53 -15.69 -3.68
N GLY A 73 -5.04 -15.42 -4.87
CA GLY A 73 -5.86 -15.01 -6.00
C GLY A 73 -5.92 -13.48 -6.20
N PRO A 74 -6.56 -13.06 -7.30
CA PRO A 74 -6.75 -11.66 -7.64
C PRO A 74 -7.73 -10.97 -6.67
N LEU A 75 -7.77 -9.65 -6.72
CA LEU A 75 -8.68 -8.82 -5.92
C LEU A 75 -10.13 -8.89 -6.44
N GLY A 76 -10.30 -9.22 -7.70
CA GLY A 76 -11.55 -9.35 -8.41
C GLY A 76 -11.30 -9.43 -9.90
N ASN A 77 -12.37 -9.62 -10.69
CA ASN A 77 -12.31 -9.64 -12.14
C ASN A 77 -13.21 -8.54 -12.71
N LYS A 78 -12.76 -7.86 -13.74
CA LYS A 78 -13.47 -6.81 -14.46
C LYS A 78 -13.33 -7.00 -15.97
N LYS A 79 -14.34 -6.57 -16.72
CA LYS A 79 -14.19 -6.48 -18.17
C LYS A 79 -13.04 -5.54 -18.52
N VAL A 80 -12.17 -5.97 -19.42
CA VAL A 80 -11.10 -5.15 -19.95
C VAL A 80 -11.70 -4.03 -20.79
N SER A 81 -11.91 -2.88 -20.18
CA SER A 81 -12.48 -1.68 -20.79
C SER A 81 -11.51 -0.50 -20.72
N GLN A 82 -11.78 0.55 -21.49
CA GLN A 82 -10.91 1.74 -21.49
C GLN A 82 -10.90 2.52 -20.16
N ASN A 83 -11.89 2.31 -19.28
CA ASN A 83 -12.06 3.09 -18.05
C ASN A 83 -12.25 2.21 -16.81
N TRP A 84 -11.67 1.01 -16.79
CA TRP A 84 -11.77 0.08 -15.67
C TRP A 84 -11.31 0.71 -14.32
N GLU A 85 -10.32 1.62 -14.36
CA GLU A 85 -9.76 2.30 -13.19
C GLU A 85 -10.73 3.26 -12.50
N LYS A 86 -11.81 3.67 -13.19
CA LYS A 86 -12.84 4.56 -12.65
C LYS A 86 -13.92 3.80 -11.87
N ASP A 87 -13.89 2.47 -11.87
CA ASP A 87 -14.87 1.67 -11.15
C ASP A 87 -14.78 1.94 -9.65
N GLU A 88 -15.91 2.38 -9.07
CA GLU A 88 -15.99 2.72 -7.65
C GLU A 88 -15.69 1.55 -6.72
N SER A 89 -15.99 0.31 -7.15
CA SER A 89 -15.71 -0.89 -6.38
C SER A 89 -14.22 -1.11 -6.10
N LEU A 90 -13.34 -0.48 -6.88
CA LEU A 90 -11.89 -0.56 -6.71
C LEU A 90 -11.36 0.41 -5.64
N LYS A 91 -12.15 1.39 -5.22
CA LYS A 91 -11.73 2.37 -4.19
C LYS A 91 -11.26 1.69 -2.91
N LYS A 92 -11.91 0.58 -2.51
CA LYS A 92 -11.56 -0.20 -1.31
C LYS A 92 -10.19 -0.89 -1.40
N PHE A 93 -9.64 -1.06 -2.59
CA PHE A 93 -8.34 -1.69 -2.82
C PHE A 93 -7.21 -0.66 -2.98
N ARG A 94 -7.51 0.63 -3.05
CA ARG A 94 -6.48 1.66 -3.16
C ARG A 94 -5.68 1.74 -1.88
N LEU A 95 -4.36 1.70 -2.02
CA LEU A 95 -3.43 1.70 -0.92
C LEU A 95 -3.04 3.13 -0.53
N GLU A 96 -2.52 3.26 0.68
CA GLU A 96 -1.91 4.51 1.13
C GLU A 96 -0.70 4.87 0.25
N LYS A 97 -0.46 6.18 0.07
CA LYS A 97 0.64 6.69 -0.75
C LYS A 97 2.03 6.22 -0.32
N SER A 98 2.18 5.82 0.95
CA SER A 98 3.41 5.26 1.51
C SER A 98 3.76 3.87 0.95
N ILE A 99 2.77 3.18 0.36
CA ILE A 99 2.94 1.87 -0.27
C ILE A 99 3.10 2.12 -1.78
N ASN A 100 4.30 1.86 -2.29
CA ASN A 100 4.63 2.05 -3.71
C ASN A 100 4.15 0.87 -4.57
N TRP A 101 2.87 0.50 -4.43
CA TRP A 101 2.18 -0.47 -5.26
C TRP A 101 0.98 0.21 -5.92
N GLU A 102 0.56 -0.34 -7.05
CA GLU A 102 -0.58 0.16 -7.80
C GLU A 102 -1.48 -0.99 -8.26
N LEU A 103 -2.72 -0.68 -8.58
CA LEU A 103 -3.64 -1.63 -9.19
C LEU A 103 -3.32 -1.77 -10.66
N ALA A 104 -3.44 -2.99 -11.16
CA ALA A 104 -3.35 -3.29 -12.58
C ALA A 104 -4.39 -4.32 -12.98
N ILE A 105 -4.84 -4.24 -14.23
CA ILE A 105 -5.69 -5.23 -14.86
C ILE A 105 -4.86 -6.12 -15.80
N VAL A 106 -5.14 -7.41 -15.77
CA VAL A 106 -4.54 -8.39 -16.69
C VAL A 106 -5.17 -8.24 -18.07
N LYS A 107 -4.38 -7.91 -19.09
CA LYS A 107 -4.84 -7.71 -20.47
C LYS A 107 -4.65 -8.96 -21.33
N LYS A 108 -3.53 -9.65 -21.17
CA LYS A 108 -3.14 -10.81 -21.93
C LYS A 108 -2.24 -11.71 -21.10
N ILE A 109 -2.33 -12.99 -21.34
CA ILE A 109 -1.45 -14.00 -20.74
C ILE A 109 -0.76 -14.73 -21.89
N ASP A 110 0.57 -14.64 -21.92
CA ASP A 110 1.41 -15.38 -22.83
C ASP A 110 2.20 -16.46 -22.07
N GLN A 111 2.88 -17.32 -22.80
CA GLN A 111 3.68 -18.42 -22.23
C GLN A 111 4.79 -17.91 -21.28
N PHE A 112 5.34 -16.71 -21.53
CA PHE A 112 6.51 -16.20 -20.80
C PHE A 112 6.22 -14.94 -19.96
N SER A 113 5.04 -14.33 -20.12
CA SER A 113 4.69 -13.09 -19.43
C SER A 113 3.19 -12.86 -19.33
N ILE A 114 2.81 -12.01 -18.39
CA ILE A 114 1.47 -11.42 -18.28
C ILE A 114 1.57 -9.95 -18.70
N ASP A 115 0.79 -9.54 -19.70
CA ASP A 115 0.62 -8.15 -20.04
C ASP A 115 -0.43 -7.50 -19.14
N ILE A 116 -0.09 -6.37 -18.54
CA ILE A 116 -0.95 -5.64 -17.61
C ILE A 116 -1.10 -4.19 -18.04
N GLU A 117 -2.19 -3.57 -17.63
CA GLU A 117 -2.39 -2.12 -17.69
C GLU A 117 -2.63 -1.59 -16.28
N THR A 118 -1.83 -0.63 -15.84
CA THR A 118 -2.00 -0.01 -14.52
C THR A 118 -3.13 1.01 -14.51
N GLU A 119 -3.59 1.42 -13.31
CA GLU A 119 -4.61 2.49 -13.18
C GLU A 119 -4.16 3.84 -13.79
N LYS A 120 -2.86 4.02 -14.04
CA LYS A 120 -2.29 5.19 -14.74
C LYS A 120 -2.19 5.00 -16.26
N LYS A 121 -2.85 3.97 -16.80
CA LYS A 121 -2.80 3.62 -18.25
C LYS A 121 -1.41 3.26 -18.76
N ILE A 122 -0.53 2.81 -17.90
CA ILE A 122 0.80 2.36 -18.30
C ILE A 122 0.71 0.86 -18.57
N ILE A 123 1.13 0.47 -19.78
CA ILE A 123 1.25 -0.94 -20.16
C ILE A 123 2.57 -1.47 -19.64
N GLY A 124 2.53 -2.64 -19.02
CA GLY A 124 3.70 -3.32 -18.48
C GLY A 124 3.59 -4.82 -18.58
N LYS A 125 4.67 -5.49 -18.16
CA LYS A 125 4.78 -6.96 -18.18
C LYS A 125 5.19 -7.50 -16.82
N ILE A 126 4.69 -8.68 -16.51
CA ILE A 126 5.13 -9.47 -15.36
C ILE A 126 5.75 -10.75 -15.93
N ASN A 127 7.05 -10.92 -15.74
CA ASN A 127 7.78 -12.12 -16.18
C ASN A 127 7.69 -13.22 -15.10
N TYR A 128 8.03 -14.45 -15.47
CA TYR A 128 7.96 -15.62 -14.59
C TYR A 128 8.76 -15.43 -13.29
N GLU A 129 9.94 -14.85 -13.35
CA GLU A 129 10.76 -14.54 -12.17
C GLU A 129 10.04 -13.70 -11.11
N ASN A 130 9.13 -12.83 -11.57
CA ASN A 130 8.38 -11.89 -10.73
C ASN A 130 7.13 -12.51 -10.08
N ILE A 131 6.81 -13.77 -10.41
CA ILE A 131 5.73 -14.56 -9.82
C ILE A 131 6.23 -15.86 -9.18
N SER A 132 7.49 -16.21 -9.32
CA SER A 132 8.08 -17.49 -8.87
C SER A 132 7.74 -17.87 -7.42
N TRP A 133 7.56 -16.88 -6.54
CA TRP A 133 7.16 -17.08 -5.15
C TRP A 133 5.75 -17.70 -5.01
N THR A 134 4.91 -17.62 -6.03
CA THR A 134 3.54 -18.18 -6.02
C THR A 134 3.54 -19.69 -6.25
N LYS A 135 4.62 -20.21 -6.84
CA LYS A 135 4.77 -21.62 -7.28
C LYS A 135 3.68 -22.06 -8.27
N LYS A 136 3.15 -21.11 -9.04
CA LYS A 136 2.08 -21.35 -10.03
C LYS A 136 2.51 -20.88 -11.41
N GLU A 137 1.99 -21.54 -12.43
CA GLU A 137 2.07 -21.09 -13.79
C GLU A 137 1.11 -19.91 -14.04
N PHE A 138 1.35 -19.13 -15.11
CA PHE A 138 0.56 -17.92 -15.38
C PHE A 138 -0.94 -18.21 -15.52
N ASN A 139 -1.30 -19.31 -16.20
CA ASN A 139 -2.69 -19.70 -16.44
C ASN A 139 -3.43 -20.16 -15.18
N GLU A 140 -2.70 -20.61 -14.17
CA GLU A 140 -3.26 -21.00 -12.85
C GLU A 140 -3.28 -19.82 -11.89
N LEU A 141 -2.53 -18.77 -12.21
CA LEU A 141 -2.31 -17.65 -11.31
C LEU A 141 -3.39 -16.60 -11.43
N VAL A 142 -3.71 -16.21 -12.69
CA VAL A 142 -4.65 -15.13 -13.02
C VAL A 142 -5.37 -15.41 -14.34
N ASN A 143 -6.49 -14.72 -14.54
CA ASN A 143 -7.24 -14.70 -15.80
C ASN A 143 -7.24 -13.29 -16.40
N ILE A 144 -7.58 -13.20 -17.69
CA ILE A 144 -7.77 -11.90 -18.34
C ILE A 144 -8.91 -11.15 -17.62
N GLY A 145 -8.67 -9.87 -17.34
CA GLY A 145 -9.58 -9.03 -16.58
C GLY A 145 -9.35 -9.03 -15.07
N ASP A 146 -8.47 -9.87 -14.55
CA ASP A 146 -8.18 -9.90 -13.12
C ASP A 146 -7.47 -8.61 -12.68
N ILE A 147 -7.90 -8.12 -11.51
CA ILE A 147 -7.29 -6.97 -10.85
C ILE A 147 -6.30 -7.47 -9.82
N ILE A 148 -5.08 -6.98 -9.90
CA ILE A 148 -3.95 -7.40 -9.07
C ILE A 148 -3.16 -6.20 -8.54
N TYR A 149 -2.43 -6.39 -7.45
CA TYR A 149 -1.42 -5.43 -7.02
C TYR A 149 -0.11 -5.69 -7.73
N VAL A 150 0.51 -4.61 -8.20
CA VAL A 150 1.84 -4.66 -8.84
C VAL A 150 2.75 -3.58 -8.27
N LYS A 151 4.04 -3.85 -8.29
CA LYS A 151 5.09 -2.87 -8.02
C LYS A 151 6.00 -2.76 -9.24
N LYS A 152 6.24 -1.53 -9.69
CA LYS A 152 7.16 -1.26 -10.79
C LYS A 152 8.59 -1.58 -10.38
N LEU A 153 9.30 -2.33 -11.23
CA LEU A 153 10.74 -2.59 -11.09
C LEU A 153 11.55 -1.69 -12.04
N ASN A 154 11.22 -1.74 -13.33
CA ASN A 154 11.89 -1.02 -14.41
C ASN A 154 10.85 -0.36 -15.34
N LYS A 155 11.30 0.21 -16.48
CA LYS A 155 10.42 0.95 -17.40
C LYS A 155 9.07 0.29 -17.64
N ASN A 156 9.05 -1.02 -17.99
CA ASN A 156 7.81 -1.74 -18.31
C ASN A 156 7.69 -3.08 -17.56
N ILE A 157 8.57 -3.36 -16.59
CA ILE A 157 8.56 -4.61 -15.83
C ILE A 157 7.99 -4.36 -14.44
N TYR A 158 7.06 -5.22 -14.06
CA TYR A 158 6.36 -5.19 -12.80
C TYR A 158 6.51 -6.53 -12.06
N VAL A 159 6.37 -6.48 -10.74
CA VAL A 159 6.34 -7.66 -9.89
C VAL A 159 4.97 -7.76 -9.21
N LEU A 160 4.41 -8.96 -9.22
CA LEU A 160 3.16 -9.27 -8.54
C LEU A 160 3.29 -9.08 -7.04
N LYS A 161 2.32 -8.42 -6.45
CA LYS A 161 2.23 -8.17 -5.01
C LYS A 161 0.92 -8.67 -4.42
N GLN A 162 0.95 -8.93 -3.14
CA GLN A 162 -0.21 -9.34 -2.35
C GLN A 162 -0.14 -8.66 -0.98
N LEU A 163 -1.26 -8.09 -0.54
CA LEU A 163 -1.33 -7.51 0.81
C LEU A 163 -1.22 -8.63 1.85
N PRO A 164 -0.31 -8.50 2.82
CA PRO A 164 -0.21 -9.48 3.90
C PRO A 164 -1.52 -9.59 4.67
N LYS A 165 -1.93 -10.83 4.93
CA LYS A 165 -2.96 -11.18 5.91
C LYS A 165 -2.29 -11.85 7.09
N VAL A 166 -2.36 -11.20 8.24
CA VAL A 166 -1.95 -11.77 9.52
C VAL A 166 -3.23 -12.08 10.28
N ASN A 167 -3.50 -13.37 10.44
CA ASN A 167 -4.58 -13.86 11.33
C ASN A 167 -3.96 -14.21 12.67
#